data_f6eaaf6bd590c60bd54f812ee89327d0
#
_entry.id   f6eaaf6bd590c60bd54f812ee89327d0
#
_cell.length_a   1.000
_cell.length_b   1.000
_cell.length_c   1.000
_cell.angle_alpha   90.00
_cell.angle_beta   90.00
_cell.angle_gamma   90.00
#
_symmetry.space_group_name_H-M   'P 1'
#
loop_
_entity.id
_entity.type
_entity.pdbx_description
1 polymer ?
#
loop_
_entity_poly.entity_id
_entity_poly.type
_entity_poly.pdbx_seq_one_letter_code
_entity_poly.pdbx_strand_id
1 'polypeptide(L)'
;MKFGLPFGLLVAASAALTACAQAVQVAQTAFAPSYDGIETLLLDGDLVNFRVSMRGARDNEDVAAYARCAAAQYALIRGFGFARHLRTNVTETGGNWRGDAVYTISEVLPRGSKTIDAEVAVSDCGEQGIPTV
;
A
#
# COMPACT_ATOMS: atom_id res chain seq x y z
N MET A 1 78.27 26.41 -17.06
CA MET A 1 77.22 25.84 -17.92
C MET A 1 76.39 24.87 -17.13
N LYS A 2 75.26 25.32 -16.73
CA LYS A 2 74.35 24.48 -16.01
C LYS A 2 72.99 24.55 -16.69
N PHE A 3 72.53 23.40 -17.20
CA PHE A 3 71.19 23.28 -17.74
C PHE A 3 70.27 22.78 -16.64
N GLY A 4 69.31 23.58 -16.26
CA GLY A 4 68.22 23.19 -15.37
C GLY A 4 67.00 22.90 -16.18
N LEU A 5 66.49 21.68 -16.13
CA LEU A 5 65.19 21.28 -16.64
C LEU A 5 64.13 21.61 -15.62
N PRO A 6 63.01 22.21 -15.99
CA PRO A 6 61.86 22.28 -15.10
C PRO A 6 61.02 21.02 -15.24
N PHE A 7 60.79 20.38 -14.12
CA PHE A 7 59.86 19.30 -13.98
C PHE A 7 58.41 19.87 -13.99
N GLY A 8 57.69 19.58 -15.04
CA GLY A 8 56.29 19.90 -15.12
C GLY A 8 55.44 18.90 -14.32
N LEU A 9 54.79 19.38 -13.32
CA LEU A 9 53.85 18.62 -12.53
C LEU A 9 52.49 18.54 -13.26
N LEU A 10 52.14 17.38 -13.75
CA LEU A 10 50.81 17.07 -14.26
C LEU A 10 49.92 16.72 -13.09
N VAL A 11 49.03 17.61 -12.70
CA VAL A 11 47.91 17.32 -11.79
C VAL A 11 46.74 16.86 -12.64
N ALA A 12 46.46 15.57 -12.59
CA ALA A 12 45.26 15.02 -13.19
C ALA A 12 44.10 15.24 -12.20
N ALA A 13 43.15 16.06 -12.61
CA ALA A 13 41.90 16.26 -11.90
C ALA A 13 40.95 15.10 -12.19
N SER A 14 40.70 14.23 -11.22
CA SER A 14 39.62 13.25 -11.22
C SER A 14 38.48 13.76 -10.35
N ALA A 15 37.51 14.40 -10.98
CA ALA A 15 36.25 14.79 -10.35
C ALA A 15 35.11 14.60 -11.32
N ALA A 16 34.45 13.43 -11.29
CA ALA A 16 33.07 13.28 -11.77
C ALA A 16 32.56 11.86 -11.55
N LEU A 17 32.00 11.55 -10.37
CA LEU A 17 31.18 10.33 -10.16
C LEU A 17 30.29 10.44 -8.90
N THR A 18 29.59 11.54 -8.71
CA THR A 18 28.66 11.66 -7.56
C THR A 18 27.26 12.14 -7.93
N ALA A 19 26.89 12.21 -9.20
CA ALA A 19 25.59 12.76 -9.60
C ALA A 19 24.43 11.75 -9.68
N CYS A 20 24.70 10.42 -9.62
CA CYS A 20 23.65 9.42 -9.84
C CYS A 20 22.93 8.93 -8.59
N ALA A 21 23.42 9.22 -7.38
CA ALA A 21 22.84 8.69 -6.15
C ALA A 21 21.65 9.51 -5.62
N GLN A 22 21.46 10.75 -6.04
CA GLN A 22 20.39 11.61 -5.52
C GLN A 22 19.03 11.44 -6.22
N ALA A 23 19.00 10.94 -7.46
CA ALA A 23 17.77 10.76 -8.21
C ALA A 23 16.91 9.58 -7.72
N VAL A 24 17.52 8.59 -7.07
CA VAL A 24 16.80 7.38 -6.58
C VAL A 24 16.07 7.64 -5.26
N GLN A 25 16.53 8.55 -4.42
CA GLN A 25 15.89 8.87 -3.14
C GLN A 25 14.60 9.67 -3.27
N VAL A 26 14.44 10.48 -4.31
CA VAL A 26 13.23 11.30 -4.53
C VAL A 26 12.05 10.43 -4.97
N ALA A 27 12.27 9.32 -5.67
CA ALA A 27 11.22 8.41 -6.12
C ALA A 27 10.62 7.56 -4.99
N GLN A 28 11.37 7.28 -3.90
CA GLN A 28 10.91 6.48 -2.77
C GLN A 28 10.06 7.25 -1.75
N THR A 29 10.10 8.59 -1.77
CA THR A 29 9.34 9.44 -0.84
C THR A 29 7.99 9.90 -1.42
N ALA A 30 7.64 9.49 -2.65
CA ALA A 30 6.47 10.00 -3.36
C ALA A 30 5.14 9.38 -2.92
N PHE A 31 5.15 8.17 -2.33
CA PHE A 31 3.94 7.51 -1.86
C PHE A 31 3.66 7.86 -0.40
N ALA A 32 2.70 8.75 -0.19
CA ALA A 32 2.28 9.19 1.14
C ALA A 32 0.74 9.19 1.19
N PRO A 33 0.11 8.01 1.31
CA PRO A 33 -1.34 7.94 1.35
C PRO A 33 -1.90 8.51 2.65
N SER A 34 -3.11 9.08 2.55
CA SER A 34 -3.91 9.49 3.69
C SER A 34 -5.16 8.62 3.73
N TYR A 35 -5.33 7.87 4.80
CA TYR A 35 -6.48 7.00 5.01
C TYR A 35 -7.53 7.78 5.80
N ASP A 36 -8.65 8.11 5.15
CA ASP A 36 -9.61 9.07 5.68
C ASP A 36 -10.79 8.43 6.40
N GLY A 37 -10.93 7.11 6.33
CA GLY A 37 -11.92 6.40 7.12
C GLY A 37 -12.53 5.19 6.44
N ILE A 38 -13.20 4.40 7.28
CA ILE A 38 -13.89 3.17 6.90
C ILE A 38 -15.30 3.21 7.48
N GLU A 39 -16.29 2.98 6.64
CA GLU A 39 -17.67 2.75 7.04
C GLU A 39 -18.01 1.29 6.81
N THR A 40 -18.51 0.62 7.83
CA THR A 40 -18.88 -0.79 7.80
C THR A 40 -20.39 -0.92 7.84
N LEU A 41 -20.98 -1.58 6.84
CA LEU A 41 -22.42 -1.79 6.72
C LEU A 41 -22.70 -3.28 6.67
N LEU A 42 -23.51 -3.73 7.60
CA LEU A 42 -23.98 -5.10 7.62
C LEU A 42 -25.09 -5.28 6.57
N LEU A 43 -24.91 -6.26 5.72
CA LEU A 43 -25.91 -6.69 4.76
C LEU A 43 -26.58 -7.98 5.25
N ASP A 44 -27.31 -8.67 4.39
CA ASP A 44 -27.97 -9.92 4.77
C ASP A 44 -26.96 -11.05 5.04
N GLY A 45 -27.22 -11.80 6.13
CA GLY A 45 -26.39 -12.95 6.50
C GLY A 45 -24.96 -12.55 6.86
N ASP A 46 -24.00 -13.21 6.23
CA ASP A 46 -22.57 -12.97 6.45
C ASP A 46 -21.96 -11.95 5.47
N LEU A 47 -22.80 -11.24 4.72
CA LEU A 47 -22.36 -10.19 3.80
C LEU A 47 -22.08 -8.89 4.54
N VAL A 48 -20.95 -8.29 4.26
CA VAL A 48 -20.53 -7.01 4.83
C VAL A 48 -20.03 -6.09 3.72
N ASN A 49 -20.45 -4.85 3.77
CA ASN A 49 -19.99 -3.81 2.86
C ASN A 49 -19.02 -2.87 3.60
N PHE A 50 -17.85 -2.66 3.02
CA PHE A 50 -16.85 -1.73 3.51
C PHE A 50 -16.73 -0.58 2.52
N ARG A 51 -17.00 0.62 3.00
CA ARG A 51 -16.78 1.85 2.25
C ARG A 51 -15.57 2.55 2.82
N VAL A 52 -14.54 2.67 2.00
CA VAL A 52 -13.28 3.30 2.40
C VAL A 52 -13.06 4.60 1.64
N SER A 53 -12.41 5.54 2.29
CA SER A 53 -12.02 6.82 1.69
C SER A 53 -10.56 7.07 1.95
N MET A 54 -9.83 7.49 0.92
CA MET A 54 -8.41 7.82 1.03
C MET A 54 -7.98 8.85 -0.01
N ARG A 55 -6.85 9.47 0.24
CA ARG A 55 -6.16 10.38 -0.68
C ARG A 55 -4.75 9.87 -0.93
N GLY A 56 -4.18 10.22 -2.07
CA GLY A 56 -2.81 9.85 -2.41
C GLY A 56 -2.65 8.39 -2.82
N ALA A 57 -3.74 7.70 -3.20
CA ALA A 57 -3.66 6.38 -3.80
C ALA A 57 -2.98 6.48 -5.18
N ARG A 58 -2.18 5.48 -5.51
CA ARG A 58 -1.51 5.39 -6.81
C ARG A 58 -2.45 4.85 -7.88
N ASP A 59 -3.32 3.94 -7.47
CA ASP A 59 -4.28 3.25 -8.34
C ASP A 59 -5.39 2.59 -7.52
N ASN A 60 -6.25 1.85 -8.20
CA ASN A 60 -7.36 1.12 -7.59
C ASN A 60 -6.90 0.06 -6.58
N GLU A 61 -5.71 -0.51 -6.77
CA GLU A 61 -5.19 -1.55 -5.88
C GLU A 61 -4.92 -1.03 -4.47
N ASP A 62 -4.48 0.21 -4.32
CA ASP A 62 -4.26 0.82 -3.01
C ASP A 62 -5.59 0.96 -2.25
N VAL A 63 -6.66 1.30 -2.95
CA VAL A 63 -8.00 1.41 -2.36
C VAL A 63 -8.56 0.03 -2.01
N ALA A 64 -8.36 -0.95 -2.89
CA ALA A 64 -8.77 -2.33 -2.66
C ALA A 64 -8.01 -2.94 -1.46
N ALA A 65 -6.72 -2.64 -1.31
CA ALA A 65 -5.92 -3.07 -0.17
C ALA A 65 -6.46 -2.48 1.16
N TYR A 66 -6.86 -1.22 1.16
CA TYR A 66 -7.47 -0.60 2.33
C TYR A 66 -8.77 -1.29 2.72
N ALA A 67 -9.66 -1.57 1.77
CA ALA A 67 -10.89 -2.29 2.02
C ALA A 67 -10.65 -3.74 2.48
N ARG A 68 -9.65 -4.42 1.93
CA ARG A 68 -9.25 -5.77 2.32
C ARG A 68 -8.78 -5.80 3.79
N CYS A 69 -8.01 -4.82 4.20
CA CYS A 69 -7.55 -4.69 5.58
C CYS A 69 -8.74 -4.49 6.54
N ALA A 70 -9.70 -3.66 6.16
CA ALA A 70 -10.94 -3.47 6.92
C ALA A 70 -11.72 -4.78 7.07
N ALA A 71 -11.90 -5.52 5.98
CA ALA A 71 -12.62 -6.80 5.98
C ALA A 71 -11.94 -7.85 6.87
N ALA A 72 -10.63 -7.96 6.79
CA ALA A 72 -9.87 -8.92 7.58
C ALA A 72 -9.97 -8.63 9.08
N GLN A 73 -9.80 -7.39 9.50
CA GLN A 73 -9.92 -7.01 10.91
C GLN A 73 -11.35 -7.18 11.41
N TYR A 74 -12.34 -6.80 10.62
CA TYR A 74 -13.73 -6.98 10.98
C TYR A 74 -14.10 -8.46 11.18
N ALA A 75 -13.61 -9.34 10.32
CA ALA A 75 -13.80 -10.78 10.47
C ALA A 75 -13.29 -11.26 11.84
N LEU A 76 -12.07 -10.87 12.23
CA LEU A 76 -11.50 -11.23 13.53
C LEU A 76 -12.32 -10.67 14.70
N ILE A 77 -12.77 -9.41 14.62
CA ILE A 77 -13.64 -8.80 15.65
C ILE A 77 -14.91 -9.61 15.86
N ARG A 78 -15.46 -10.16 14.79
CA ARG A 78 -16.67 -10.99 14.83
C ARG A 78 -16.39 -12.45 15.21
N GLY A 79 -15.13 -12.84 15.43
CA GLY A 79 -14.73 -14.19 15.74
C GLY A 79 -14.65 -15.14 14.54
N PHE A 80 -14.53 -14.58 13.33
CA PHE A 80 -14.39 -15.33 12.09
C PHE A 80 -12.93 -15.32 11.61
N GLY A 81 -12.45 -16.46 11.12
CA GLY A 81 -11.07 -16.60 10.65
C GLY A 81 -10.87 -16.26 9.18
N PHE A 82 -11.93 -16.15 8.39
CA PHE A 82 -11.84 -16.00 6.94
C PHE A 82 -12.80 -14.96 6.39
N ALA A 83 -12.40 -14.35 5.30
CA ALA A 83 -13.26 -13.49 4.50
C ALA A 83 -13.08 -13.85 3.02
N ARG A 84 -14.12 -13.68 2.23
CA ARG A 84 -14.06 -13.87 0.77
C ARG A 84 -14.53 -12.61 0.08
N HIS A 85 -13.69 -12.10 -0.81
CA HIS A 85 -14.01 -10.95 -1.62
C HIS A 85 -15.07 -11.28 -2.68
N LEU A 86 -16.08 -10.44 -2.80
CA LEU A 86 -17.12 -10.57 -3.84
C LEU A 86 -16.95 -9.53 -4.94
N ARG A 87 -16.85 -8.25 -4.57
CA ARG A 87 -16.64 -7.15 -5.50
C ARG A 87 -16.00 -5.94 -4.81
N THR A 88 -15.33 -5.12 -5.59
CA THR A 88 -14.89 -3.79 -5.18
C THR A 88 -15.09 -2.82 -6.33
N ASN A 89 -15.81 -1.74 -6.08
CA ASN A 89 -15.93 -0.62 -7.00
C ASN A 89 -15.11 0.54 -6.45
N VAL A 90 -14.27 1.13 -7.30
CA VAL A 90 -13.42 2.26 -6.93
C VAL A 90 -13.81 3.45 -7.79
N THR A 91 -13.94 4.60 -7.14
CA THR A 91 -14.12 5.90 -7.80
C THR A 91 -13.07 6.87 -7.32
N GLU A 92 -12.69 7.81 -8.18
CA GLU A 92 -11.74 8.87 -7.86
C GLU A 92 -12.27 10.19 -8.39
N THR A 93 -12.22 11.24 -7.57
CA THR A 93 -12.64 12.59 -7.93
C THR A 93 -11.73 13.61 -7.24
N GLY A 94 -10.96 14.34 -8.02
CA GLY A 94 -10.09 15.40 -7.50
C GLY A 94 -9.09 14.93 -6.44
N GLY A 95 -8.53 13.72 -6.59
CA GLY A 95 -7.60 13.14 -5.64
C GLY A 95 -8.25 12.43 -4.46
N ASN A 96 -9.58 12.46 -4.35
CA ASN A 96 -10.33 11.71 -3.36
C ASN A 96 -10.74 10.35 -3.93
N TRP A 97 -10.23 9.30 -3.32
CA TRP A 97 -10.47 7.92 -3.71
C TRP A 97 -11.50 7.29 -2.78
N ARG A 98 -12.46 6.59 -3.34
CA ARG A 98 -13.47 5.85 -2.59
C ARG A 98 -13.56 4.43 -3.09
N GLY A 99 -13.59 3.48 -2.16
CA GLY A 99 -13.85 2.09 -2.42
C GLY A 99 -15.16 1.65 -1.81
N ASP A 100 -15.91 0.84 -2.55
CA ASP A 100 -17.12 0.17 -2.10
C ASP A 100 -16.89 -1.33 -2.31
N ALA A 101 -16.57 -2.05 -1.23
CA ALA A 101 -16.17 -3.44 -1.28
C ALA A 101 -17.15 -4.32 -0.50
N VAL A 102 -17.51 -5.46 -1.07
CA VAL A 102 -18.37 -6.46 -0.41
C VAL A 102 -17.60 -7.74 -0.20
N TYR A 103 -17.68 -8.25 1.01
CA TYR A 103 -17.07 -9.49 1.46
C TYR A 103 -18.12 -10.38 2.17
N THR A 104 -17.90 -11.69 2.12
CA THR A 104 -18.50 -12.61 3.10
C THR A 104 -17.49 -12.92 4.18
N ILE A 105 -17.93 -13.08 5.42
CA ILE A 105 -17.08 -13.54 6.52
C ILE A 105 -17.48 -14.98 6.89
N SER A 106 -16.49 -15.78 7.33
CA SER A 106 -16.72 -17.21 7.61
C SER A 106 -15.78 -17.72 8.70
N GLU A 107 -16.30 -18.64 9.53
CA GLU A 107 -15.49 -19.35 10.53
C GLU A 107 -14.57 -20.39 9.91
N VAL A 108 -14.98 -20.96 8.79
CA VAL A 108 -14.23 -21.98 8.05
C VAL A 108 -13.80 -21.46 6.70
N LEU A 109 -12.78 -22.09 6.11
CA LEU A 109 -12.26 -21.72 4.80
C LEU A 109 -13.37 -21.85 3.74
N PRO A 110 -13.81 -20.73 3.12
CA PRO A 110 -14.83 -20.79 2.08
C PRO A 110 -14.28 -21.46 0.82
N ARG A 111 -15.16 -22.07 0.04
CA ARG A 111 -14.81 -22.60 -1.27
C ARG A 111 -14.63 -21.45 -2.27
N GLY A 112 -13.71 -21.64 -3.21
CA GLY A 112 -13.45 -20.72 -4.31
C GLY A 112 -12.20 -19.90 -4.12
N SER A 113 -11.96 -19.01 -5.09
CA SER A 113 -10.84 -18.07 -5.09
C SER A 113 -11.16 -16.79 -4.31
N LYS A 114 -10.15 -15.96 -4.09
CA LYS A 114 -10.25 -14.66 -3.40
C LYS A 114 -10.63 -14.76 -1.91
N THR A 115 -10.28 -15.87 -1.28
CA THR A 115 -10.40 -16.05 0.15
C THR A 115 -9.19 -15.45 0.86
N ILE A 116 -9.43 -14.77 1.96
CA ILE A 116 -8.41 -14.19 2.83
C ILE A 116 -8.41 -14.94 4.15
N ASP A 117 -7.22 -15.35 4.60
CA ASP A 117 -6.99 -15.66 6.00
C ASP A 117 -6.91 -14.34 6.77
N ALA A 118 -7.83 -14.12 7.68
CA ALA A 118 -7.97 -12.83 8.34
C ALA A 118 -6.77 -12.48 9.23
N GLU A 119 -6.19 -13.44 9.93
CA GLU A 119 -5.01 -13.20 10.77
C GLU A 119 -3.78 -12.83 9.95
N VAL A 120 -3.54 -13.57 8.86
CA VAL A 120 -2.43 -13.27 7.94
C VAL A 120 -2.61 -11.89 7.31
N ALA A 121 -3.82 -11.60 6.83
CA ALA A 121 -4.10 -10.31 6.20
C ALA A 121 -3.91 -9.13 7.16
N VAL A 122 -4.37 -9.23 8.40
CA VAL A 122 -4.19 -8.17 9.40
C VAL A 122 -2.71 -7.94 9.72
N SER A 123 -1.92 -9.02 9.81
CA SER A 123 -0.48 -8.92 10.00
C SER A 123 0.20 -8.17 8.84
N ASP A 124 -0.14 -8.55 7.61
CA ASP A 124 0.39 -7.88 6.41
C ASP A 124 0.00 -6.39 6.37
N CYS A 125 -1.23 -6.09 6.75
CA CYS A 125 -1.71 -4.70 6.82
C CYS A 125 -0.89 -3.87 7.81
N GLY A 126 -0.57 -4.43 8.97
CA GLY A 126 0.29 -3.79 9.97
C GLY A 126 1.68 -3.49 9.42
N GLU A 127 2.28 -4.43 8.70
CA GLU A 127 3.60 -4.25 8.07
C GLU A 127 3.59 -3.19 6.98
N GLN A 128 2.48 -3.05 6.26
CA GLN A 128 2.31 -2.06 5.20
C GLN A 128 1.85 -0.69 5.72
N GLY A 129 1.55 -0.57 7.00
CA GLY A 129 1.04 0.67 7.58
C GLY A 129 -0.38 1.03 7.15
N ILE A 130 -1.16 0.05 6.72
CA ILE A 130 -2.56 0.24 6.34
C ILE A 130 -3.44 0.09 7.58
N PRO A 131 -4.23 1.10 7.95
CA PRO A 131 -5.10 1.02 9.11
C PRO A 131 -6.28 0.07 8.87
N THR A 132 -6.85 -0.40 9.97
CA THR A 132 -8.00 -1.30 9.99
C THR A 132 -9.19 -0.64 10.69
N VAL A 133 -10.28 -1.37 10.81
CA VAL A 133 -11.48 -0.92 11.56
C VAL A 133 -11.26 -0.91 13.06
#